data_12ee13d0d79105b10877e9a92d2b3b72
#
_entry.id   12ee13d0d79105b10877e9a92d2b3b72
#
_cell.length_a   1.000
_cell.length_b   1.000
_cell.length_c   1.000
_cell.angle_alpha   90.00
_cell.angle_beta   90.00
_cell.angle_gamma   90.00
#
_symmetry.space_group_name_H-M   'P 1'
#
loop_
_entity.id
_entity.type
_entity.pdbx_description
1 polymer ?
#
loop_
_entity_poly.entity_id
_entity_poly.type
_entity_poly.pdbx_seq_one_letter_code
_entity_poly.pdbx_strand_id
1 'polypeptide(L)'
;AKQAVMDADLAQMDALGLYYDYNHLSLADTVKAYLKEFGIDESQIAFSYKDLNSGKTAAMNDHQPMTAGSTYKLPLNMLVVDEVEKGKLSMTERFDITGTDYEYDQEHNAYVVQFNGAMSIPDMQEYSLVYSENTPAYALAERLGGMNKAYQLFGRYGKVSGAIPTIDRNDNKTTTAYYVQVLDYLWRHQDKYKDILYYIGESFPGLYYKTYLPHVKVYQKPGYVREALNVGAIVCEESPYLIALYSSGLGGATEASEEVNDLGYAQLVNLTYVINEWHRVNHNMA
;
A
#
# COMPACT_ATOMS: atom_id res chain seq x y z
N ALA A 1 30.39 4.52 8.85
CA ALA A 1 28.97 4.69 9.17
C ALA A 1 28.10 3.58 8.55
N LYS A 2 28.15 3.35 7.23
CA LYS A 2 27.34 2.30 6.56
C LYS A 2 27.68 0.90 7.10
N GLN A 3 28.97 0.59 7.26
CA GLN A 3 29.39 -0.71 7.77
C GLN A 3 28.89 -0.96 9.20
N ALA A 4 28.84 0.07 10.04
CA ALA A 4 28.32 -0.06 11.41
C ALA A 4 26.83 -0.45 11.43
N VAL A 5 26.04 0.09 10.51
CA VAL A 5 24.61 -0.29 10.36
C VAL A 5 24.51 -1.75 9.93
N MET A 6 25.27 -2.16 8.92
CA MET A 6 25.28 -3.53 8.42
C MET A 6 25.73 -4.52 9.50
N ASP A 7 26.75 -4.16 10.29
CA ASP A 7 27.22 -5.00 11.40
C ASP A 7 26.16 -5.15 12.49
N ALA A 8 25.43 -4.07 12.80
CA ALA A 8 24.33 -4.11 13.78
C ALA A 8 23.16 -4.99 13.30
N ASP A 9 22.93 -5.05 12.01
CA ASP A 9 21.82 -5.80 11.40
C ASP A 9 22.24 -7.22 10.94
N LEU A 10 23.50 -7.59 11.14
CA LEU A 10 24.06 -8.86 10.62
C LEU A 10 23.28 -10.09 11.09
N ALA A 11 22.87 -10.14 12.36
CA ALA A 11 22.13 -11.27 12.89
C ALA A 11 20.80 -11.50 12.14
N GLN A 12 20.12 -10.43 11.77
CA GLN A 12 18.89 -10.53 11.00
C GLN A 12 19.17 -10.96 9.55
N MET A 13 20.22 -10.42 8.92
CA MET A 13 20.65 -10.87 7.59
C MET A 13 20.98 -12.36 7.60
N ASP A 14 21.68 -12.83 8.64
CA ASP A 14 22.02 -14.26 8.82
C ASP A 14 20.75 -15.11 8.93
N ALA A 15 19.81 -14.68 9.76
CA ALA A 15 18.55 -15.40 9.97
C ALA A 15 17.73 -15.54 8.69
N LEU A 16 17.75 -14.52 7.82
CA LEU A 16 16.97 -14.47 6.58
C LEU A 16 17.73 -14.95 5.35
N GLY A 17 19.07 -14.99 5.41
CA GLY A 17 19.90 -15.30 4.26
C GLY A 17 19.89 -14.22 3.19
N LEU A 18 19.62 -12.96 3.54
CA LEU A 18 19.45 -11.84 2.61
C LEU A 18 20.69 -10.94 2.61
N TYR A 19 21.79 -11.45 2.05
CA TYR A 19 23.05 -10.74 1.91
C TYR A 19 23.19 -10.10 0.55
N TYR A 20 23.24 -8.77 0.51
CA TYR A 20 23.45 -8.01 -0.71
C TYR A 20 24.45 -6.89 -0.45
N ASP A 21 25.01 -6.34 -1.50
CA ASP A 21 25.91 -5.19 -1.38
C ASP A 21 25.10 -3.90 -1.15
N TYR A 22 24.54 -3.79 0.04
CA TYR A 22 23.73 -2.63 0.44
C TYR A 22 24.54 -1.32 0.45
N ASN A 23 25.86 -1.43 0.53
CA ASN A 23 26.73 -0.28 0.62
C ASN A 23 26.97 0.39 -0.76
N HIS A 24 27.19 -0.41 -1.81
CA HIS A 24 27.64 0.09 -3.10
C HIS A 24 26.55 0.07 -4.19
N LEU A 25 25.54 -0.76 -4.06
CA LEU A 25 24.48 -0.84 -5.05
C LEU A 25 23.43 0.26 -4.83
N SER A 26 22.81 0.72 -5.93
CA SER A 26 21.58 1.49 -5.84
C SER A 26 20.45 0.63 -5.28
N LEU A 27 19.35 1.24 -4.85
CA LEU A 27 18.18 0.47 -4.39
C LEU A 27 17.66 -0.44 -5.51
N ALA A 28 17.53 0.08 -6.73
CA ALA A 28 17.07 -0.72 -7.86
C ALA A 28 17.97 -1.92 -8.12
N ASP A 29 19.30 -1.73 -8.10
CA ASP A 29 20.25 -2.81 -8.33
C ASP A 29 20.25 -3.83 -7.18
N THR A 30 20.04 -3.38 -5.94
CA THR A 30 19.88 -4.28 -4.78
C THR A 30 18.63 -5.14 -4.92
N VAL A 31 17.51 -4.54 -5.30
CA VAL A 31 16.27 -5.29 -5.59
C VAL A 31 16.49 -6.28 -6.72
N LYS A 32 17.14 -5.88 -7.81
CA LYS A 32 17.45 -6.79 -8.94
C LYS A 32 18.33 -7.96 -8.52
N ALA A 33 19.28 -7.75 -7.63
CA ALA A 33 20.11 -8.83 -7.08
C ALA A 33 19.27 -9.86 -6.32
N TYR A 34 18.33 -9.38 -5.51
CA TYR A 34 17.36 -10.25 -4.82
C TYR A 34 16.52 -11.06 -5.82
N LEU A 35 15.92 -10.38 -6.82
CA LEU A 35 15.07 -11.02 -7.83
C LEU A 35 15.82 -12.10 -8.59
N LYS A 36 17.06 -11.82 -8.96
CA LYS A 36 17.93 -12.78 -9.68
C LYS A 36 18.20 -14.01 -8.85
N GLU A 37 18.52 -13.86 -7.57
CA GLU A 37 18.80 -14.97 -6.68
C GLU A 37 17.60 -15.91 -6.53
N PHE A 38 16.40 -15.36 -6.46
CA PHE A 38 15.18 -16.14 -6.26
C PHE A 38 14.42 -16.46 -7.54
N GLY A 39 15.02 -16.20 -8.71
CA GLY A 39 14.42 -16.55 -9.99
C GLY A 39 13.14 -15.79 -10.33
N ILE A 40 13.00 -14.55 -9.82
CA ILE A 40 11.86 -13.70 -10.07
C ILE A 40 12.21 -12.78 -11.26
N ASP A 41 11.34 -12.76 -12.28
CA ASP A 41 11.53 -11.85 -13.41
C ASP A 41 11.34 -10.41 -12.97
N GLU A 42 12.19 -9.50 -13.46
CA GLU A 42 12.13 -8.08 -13.11
C GLU A 42 10.79 -7.44 -13.44
N SER A 43 10.10 -7.92 -14.49
CA SER A 43 8.78 -7.42 -14.86
C SER A 43 7.68 -7.72 -13.83
N GLN A 44 7.94 -8.64 -12.89
CA GLN A 44 6.98 -9.01 -11.85
C GLN A 44 6.96 -8.02 -10.68
N ILE A 45 7.94 -7.11 -10.61
CA ILE A 45 8.09 -6.16 -9.50
C ILE A 45 8.15 -4.72 -10.04
N ALA A 46 7.41 -3.84 -9.38
CA ALA A 46 7.52 -2.40 -9.56
C ALA A 46 7.63 -1.74 -8.19
N PHE A 47 8.44 -0.71 -8.07
CA PHE A 47 8.46 0.08 -6.84
C PHE A 47 8.76 1.55 -7.12
N SER A 48 8.28 2.41 -6.22
CA SER A 48 8.67 3.80 -6.10
C SER A 48 9.00 4.08 -4.65
N TYR A 49 10.15 4.68 -4.40
CA TYR A 49 10.70 4.99 -3.09
C TYR A 49 11.00 6.49 -2.98
N LYS A 50 10.76 7.06 -1.80
CA LYS A 50 11.14 8.43 -1.50
C LYS A 50 11.57 8.56 -0.04
N ASP A 51 12.80 9.01 0.18
CA ASP A 51 13.26 9.42 1.52
C ASP A 51 12.65 10.79 1.85
N LEU A 52 11.96 10.88 2.99
CA LEU A 52 11.22 12.09 3.36
C LEU A 52 12.11 13.20 3.92
N ASN A 53 13.31 12.87 4.41
CA ASN A 53 14.24 13.88 4.91
C ASN A 53 15.08 14.50 3.79
N SER A 54 15.64 13.66 2.91
CA SER A 54 16.49 14.14 1.82
C SER A 54 15.72 14.47 0.54
N GLY A 55 14.54 13.92 0.36
CA GLY A 55 13.79 14.00 -0.88
C GLY A 55 14.31 13.08 -1.99
N LYS A 56 15.33 12.27 -1.72
CA LYS A 56 15.87 11.33 -2.72
C LYS A 56 14.86 10.27 -3.07
N THR A 57 14.81 9.93 -4.35
CA THR A 57 13.91 8.93 -4.90
C THR A 57 14.67 7.78 -5.55
N ALA A 58 14.02 6.63 -5.62
CA ALA A 58 14.48 5.49 -6.39
C ALA A 58 13.26 4.75 -6.94
N ALA A 59 13.42 4.08 -8.07
CA ALA A 59 12.31 3.42 -8.71
C ALA A 59 12.77 2.27 -9.60
N MET A 60 11.86 1.33 -9.82
CA MET A 60 12.01 0.27 -10.81
C MET A 60 10.62 -0.02 -11.39
N ASN A 61 10.49 0.03 -12.71
CA ASN A 61 9.21 -0.18 -13.40
C ASN A 61 8.07 0.72 -12.88
N ASP A 62 8.37 1.92 -12.44
CA ASP A 62 7.43 2.81 -11.74
C ASP A 62 6.29 3.34 -12.63
N HIS A 63 6.44 3.26 -13.94
CA HIS A 63 5.37 3.58 -14.91
C HIS A 63 4.74 2.33 -15.55
N GLN A 64 5.15 1.14 -15.14
CA GLN A 64 4.55 -0.10 -15.61
C GLN A 64 3.15 -0.26 -15.02
N PRO A 65 2.13 -0.56 -15.84
CA PRO A 65 0.80 -0.87 -15.33
C PRO A 65 0.82 -2.12 -14.46
N MET A 66 0.33 -1.98 -13.23
CA MET A 66 0.22 -3.06 -12.25
C MET A 66 -1.21 -3.09 -11.69
N THR A 67 -1.71 -4.27 -11.36
CA THR A 67 -3.03 -4.39 -10.75
C THR A 67 -3.02 -3.77 -9.35
N ALA A 68 -3.91 -2.82 -9.12
CA ALA A 68 -3.94 -2.04 -7.87
C ALA A 68 -4.42 -2.85 -6.67
N GLY A 69 -5.41 -3.72 -6.87
CA GLY A 69 -6.07 -4.42 -5.78
C GLY A 69 -6.66 -3.45 -4.76
N SER A 70 -6.66 -3.85 -3.51
CA SER A 70 -7.24 -3.05 -2.41
C SER A 70 -6.46 -1.78 -2.06
N THR A 71 -5.34 -1.49 -2.73
CA THR A 71 -4.59 -0.25 -2.43
C THR A 71 -5.39 1.00 -2.78
N TYR A 72 -6.38 0.92 -3.69
CA TYR A 72 -7.28 2.05 -4.02
C TYR A 72 -8.06 2.55 -2.78
N LYS A 73 -8.23 1.71 -1.77
CA LYS A 73 -9.00 2.07 -0.56
C LYS A 73 -8.38 3.22 0.21
N LEU A 74 -7.08 3.42 0.08
CA LEU A 74 -6.40 4.55 0.73
C LEU A 74 -6.82 5.90 0.14
N PRO A 75 -6.64 6.19 -1.15
CA PRO A 75 -7.11 7.45 -1.71
C PRO A 75 -8.64 7.59 -1.66
N LEU A 76 -9.39 6.49 -1.73
CA LEU A 76 -10.84 6.51 -1.52
C LEU A 76 -11.21 7.10 -0.16
N ASN A 77 -10.55 6.63 0.90
CA ASN A 77 -10.77 7.15 2.25
C ASN A 77 -10.37 8.62 2.39
N MET A 78 -9.30 9.03 1.72
CA MET A 78 -8.87 10.43 1.71
C MET A 78 -9.93 11.34 1.09
N LEU A 79 -10.57 10.91 -0.02
CA LEU A 79 -11.67 11.66 -0.64
C LEU A 79 -12.84 11.86 0.34
N VAL A 80 -13.18 10.84 1.12
CA VAL A 80 -14.26 10.93 2.11
C VAL A 80 -13.90 11.93 3.22
N VAL A 81 -12.66 11.90 3.72
CA VAL A 81 -12.19 12.90 4.70
C VAL A 81 -12.32 14.32 4.15
N ASP A 82 -11.96 14.51 2.88
CA ASP A 82 -12.09 15.81 2.22
C ASP A 82 -13.55 16.32 2.23
N GLU A 83 -14.51 15.44 1.98
CA GLU A 83 -15.93 15.80 1.99
C GLU A 83 -16.46 16.07 3.41
N VAL A 84 -15.96 15.33 4.41
CA VAL A 84 -16.26 15.60 5.83
C VAL A 84 -15.75 16.99 6.24
N GLU A 85 -14.53 17.32 5.86
CA GLU A 85 -13.93 18.62 6.16
C GLU A 85 -14.69 19.79 5.53
N LYS A 86 -15.25 19.58 4.34
CA LYS A 86 -16.10 20.57 3.67
C LYS A 86 -17.50 20.67 4.27
N GLY A 87 -17.83 19.87 5.27
CA GLY A 87 -19.17 19.84 5.87
C GLY A 87 -20.23 19.13 5.05
N LYS A 88 -19.86 18.41 4.00
CA LYS A 88 -20.79 17.69 3.13
C LYS A 88 -21.20 16.32 3.66
N LEU A 89 -20.39 15.73 4.52
CA LEU A 89 -20.64 14.44 5.15
C LEU A 89 -20.44 14.55 6.66
N SER A 90 -21.20 13.77 7.43
CA SER A 90 -21.14 13.74 8.88
C SER A 90 -20.47 12.47 9.39
N MET A 91 -19.54 12.61 10.33
CA MET A 91 -18.88 11.48 10.99
C MET A 91 -19.80 10.72 11.95
N THR A 92 -20.91 11.33 12.37
CA THR A 92 -21.84 10.73 13.35
C THR A 92 -23.07 10.11 12.71
N GLU A 93 -23.33 10.43 11.44
CA GLU A 93 -24.48 9.89 10.72
C GLU A 93 -24.26 8.41 10.41
N ARG A 94 -25.32 7.62 10.51
CA ARG A 94 -25.34 6.23 10.07
C ARG A 94 -26.02 6.16 8.70
N PHE A 95 -25.34 5.60 7.74
CA PHE A 95 -25.80 5.49 6.37
C PHE A 95 -26.32 4.10 6.08
N ASP A 96 -27.48 4.01 5.43
CA ASP A 96 -28.07 2.75 4.99
C ASP A 96 -27.13 2.08 3.97
N ILE A 97 -26.72 0.84 4.25
CA ILE A 97 -25.87 0.04 3.37
C ILE A 97 -26.62 -1.10 2.69
N THR A 98 -27.92 -1.27 2.95
CA THR A 98 -28.69 -2.39 2.41
C THR A 98 -28.79 -2.38 0.90
N GLY A 99 -28.86 -1.19 0.29
CA GLY A 99 -28.93 -0.99 -1.15
C GLY A 99 -27.60 -0.58 -1.80
N THR A 100 -26.50 -0.57 -1.05
CA THR A 100 -25.18 -0.22 -1.56
C THR A 100 -24.68 -1.29 -2.53
N ASP A 101 -24.04 -0.88 -3.63
CA ASP A 101 -23.35 -1.80 -4.53
C ASP A 101 -22.30 -2.60 -3.76
N TYR A 102 -22.04 -3.81 -4.21
CA TYR A 102 -21.04 -4.68 -3.58
C TYR A 102 -20.36 -5.55 -4.63
N GLU A 103 -19.22 -6.11 -4.26
CA GLU A 103 -18.46 -7.03 -5.09
C GLU A 103 -18.77 -8.49 -4.73
N TYR A 104 -18.93 -8.78 -3.41
CA TYR A 104 -19.15 -10.12 -2.89
C TYR A 104 -20.43 -10.17 -2.08
N ASP A 105 -21.39 -10.98 -2.53
CA ASP A 105 -22.72 -11.11 -1.92
C ASP A 105 -22.67 -11.55 -0.46
N GLN A 106 -21.88 -12.57 -0.15
CA GLN A 106 -21.77 -13.09 1.23
C GLN A 106 -21.17 -12.06 2.18
N GLU A 107 -20.13 -11.35 1.75
CA GLU A 107 -19.51 -10.28 2.54
C GLU A 107 -20.52 -9.16 2.79
N HIS A 108 -21.21 -8.70 1.75
CA HIS A 108 -22.22 -7.65 1.87
C HIS A 108 -23.31 -8.03 2.88
N ASN A 109 -23.88 -9.23 2.76
CA ASN A 109 -24.91 -9.71 3.66
C ASN A 109 -24.41 -9.79 5.11
N ALA A 110 -23.16 -10.23 5.33
CA ALA A 110 -22.57 -10.29 6.66
C ALA A 110 -22.47 -8.91 7.30
N TYR A 111 -22.05 -7.88 6.54
CA TYR A 111 -21.96 -6.51 7.04
C TYR A 111 -23.34 -5.89 7.30
N VAL A 112 -24.33 -6.17 6.44
CA VAL A 112 -25.72 -5.73 6.67
C VAL A 112 -26.22 -6.28 8.00
N VAL A 113 -25.98 -7.55 8.29
CA VAL A 113 -26.37 -8.17 9.57
C VAL A 113 -25.59 -7.58 10.74
N GLN A 114 -24.26 -7.53 10.62
CA GLN A 114 -23.39 -7.05 11.70
C GLN A 114 -23.71 -5.63 12.15
N PHE A 115 -24.04 -4.75 11.22
CA PHE A 115 -24.28 -3.33 11.47
C PHE A 115 -25.77 -2.94 11.48
N ASN A 116 -26.66 -3.91 11.48
CA ASN A 116 -28.12 -3.66 11.43
C ASN A 116 -28.52 -2.75 10.26
N GLY A 117 -27.92 -2.96 9.11
CA GLY A 117 -28.23 -2.26 7.87
C GLY A 117 -27.63 -0.88 7.70
N ALA A 118 -26.87 -0.37 8.66
CA ALA A 118 -26.29 0.98 8.55
C ALA A 118 -24.90 1.08 9.18
N MET A 119 -23.99 1.80 8.51
CA MET A 119 -22.63 2.06 8.99
C MET A 119 -22.36 3.57 9.06
N SER A 120 -21.59 3.98 10.04
CA SER A 120 -21.01 5.34 10.08
C SER A 120 -19.76 5.42 9.21
N ILE A 121 -19.31 6.64 8.88
CA ILE A 121 -18.03 6.81 8.17
C ILE A 121 -16.86 6.20 8.95
N PRO A 122 -16.72 6.42 10.29
CA PRO A 122 -15.66 5.74 11.04
C PRO A 122 -15.69 4.21 10.92
N ASP A 123 -16.87 3.59 10.93
CA ASP A 123 -17.01 2.14 10.72
C ASP A 123 -16.48 1.74 9.34
N MET A 124 -16.90 2.44 8.30
CA MET A 124 -16.48 2.16 6.93
C MET A 124 -14.97 2.33 6.74
N GLN A 125 -14.39 3.36 7.36
CA GLN A 125 -12.95 3.62 7.31
C GLN A 125 -12.17 2.52 8.02
N GLU A 126 -12.56 2.16 9.23
CA GLU A 126 -11.89 1.11 9.99
C GLU A 126 -11.89 -0.21 9.22
N TYR A 127 -13.05 -0.68 8.78
CA TYR A 127 -13.14 -2.00 8.13
C TYR A 127 -12.52 -2.01 6.73
N SER A 128 -12.51 -0.90 6.02
CA SER A 128 -11.85 -0.82 4.71
C SER A 128 -10.33 -0.66 4.80
N LEU A 129 -9.80 -0.04 5.84
CA LEU A 129 -8.37 0.24 5.99
C LEU A 129 -7.64 -0.74 6.89
N VAL A 130 -8.20 -1.09 8.06
CA VAL A 130 -7.54 -2.03 8.98
C VAL A 130 -7.61 -3.45 8.46
N TYR A 131 -8.79 -3.86 7.97
CA TYR A 131 -9.07 -5.23 7.54
C TYR A 131 -9.14 -5.39 6.02
N SER A 132 -9.08 -4.30 5.27
CA SER A 132 -9.17 -4.30 3.80
C SER A 132 -10.45 -4.91 3.25
N GLU A 133 -11.58 -4.75 3.96
CA GLU A 133 -12.86 -5.30 3.55
C GLU A 133 -13.47 -4.50 2.40
N ASN A 134 -14.26 -5.16 1.55
CA ASN A 134 -14.76 -4.57 0.31
C ASN A 134 -16.09 -3.84 0.51
N THR A 135 -17.06 -4.43 1.21
CA THR A 135 -18.36 -3.81 1.44
C THR A 135 -18.25 -2.42 2.07
N PRO A 136 -17.45 -2.21 3.13
CA PRO A 136 -17.24 -0.86 3.67
C PRO A 136 -16.64 0.12 2.66
N ALA A 137 -15.75 -0.35 1.77
CA ALA A 137 -15.19 0.49 0.72
C ALA A 137 -16.24 0.93 -0.30
N TYR A 138 -17.13 0.03 -0.71
CA TYR A 138 -18.25 0.38 -1.58
C TYR A 138 -19.21 1.38 -0.92
N ALA A 139 -19.46 1.21 0.38
CA ALA A 139 -20.28 2.15 1.15
C ALA A 139 -19.65 3.54 1.21
N LEU A 140 -18.32 3.63 1.37
CA LEU A 140 -17.61 4.91 1.28
C LEU A 140 -17.70 5.52 -0.12
N ALA A 141 -17.53 4.71 -1.16
CA ALA A 141 -17.63 5.18 -2.53
C ALA A 141 -19.03 5.74 -2.84
N GLU A 142 -20.08 5.13 -2.28
CA GLU A 142 -21.46 5.64 -2.43
C GLU A 142 -21.60 7.05 -1.87
N ARG A 143 -20.88 7.39 -0.79
CA ARG A 143 -20.85 8.78 -0.25
C ARG A 143 -20.27 9.78 -1.25
N LEU A 144 -19.55 9.31 -2.26
CA LEU A 144 -18.92 10.13 -3.31
C LEU A 144 -19.67 10.05 -4.64
N GLY A 145 -20.78 9.30 -4.71
CA GLY A 145 -21.56 9.10 -5.93
C GLY A 145 -21.24 7.79 -6.66
N GLY A 146 -20.56 6.85 -6.02
CA GLY A 146 -20.23 5.53 -6.53
C GLY A 146 -18.75 5.38 -6.91
N MET A 147 -18.34 4.13 -7.17
CA MET A 147 -16.95 3.81 -7.50
C MET A 147 -16.42 4.54 -8.73
N ASN A 148 -17.19 4.60 -9.80
CA ASN A 148 -16.74 5.26 -11.02
C ASN A 148 -16.45 6.74 -10.79
N LYS A 149 -17.29 7.41 -10.02
CA LYS A 149 -17.11 8.82 -9.69
C LYS A 149 -15.92 9.03 -8.74
N ALA A 150 -15.74 8.16 -7.76
CA ALA A 150 -14.61 8.21 -6.85
C ALA A 150 -13.28 8.11 -7.61
N TYR A 151 -13.17 7.16 -8.53
CA TYR A 151 -11.94 6.98 -9.32
C TYR A 151 -11.60 8.20 -10.17
N GLN A 152 -12.60 8.94 -10.67
CA GLN A 152 -12.39 10.18 -11.42
C GLN A 152 -11.73 11.28 -10.56
N LEU A 153 -11.82 11.18 -9.24
CA LEU A 153 -11.30 12.18 -8.31
C LEU A 153 -9.89 11.86 -7.80
N PHE A 154 -9.33 10.70 -8.12
CA PHE A 154 -8.01 10.29 -7.61
C PHE A 154 -6.86 11.18 -8.12
N GLY A 155 -7.07 11.92 -9.19
CA GLY A 155 -6.12 12.94 -9.67
C GLY A 155 -5.88 14.09 -8.69
N ARG A 156 -6.70 14.22 -7.66
CA ARG A 156 -6.50 15.20 -6.58
C ARG A 156 -5.19 14.99 -5.83
N TYR A 157 -4.75 13.75 -5.69
CA TYR A 157 -3.58 13.39 -4.87
C TYR A 157 -2.31 13.19 -5.67
N GLY A 158 -2.41 13.12 -6.98
CA GLY A 158 -1.28 12.95 -7.86
C GLY A 158 -1.72 12.57 -9.27
N LYS A 159 -0.82 12.75 -10.21
CA LYS A 159 -0.97 12.31 -11.60
C LYS A 159 0.39 12.01 -12.17
N VAL A 160 0.44 11.03 -13.05
CA VAL A 160 1.65 10.72 -13.79
C VAL A 160 1.36 10.79 -15.29
N SER A 161 2.40 10.99 -16.09
CA SER A 161 2.28 10.93 -17.54
C SER A 161 2.06 9.49 -18.01
N GLY A 162 1.37 9.31 -19.12
CA GLY A 162 1.14 8.02 -19.73
C GLY A 162 -0.34 7.63 -19.78
N ALA A 163 -0.61 6.40 -20.16
CA ALA A 163 -1.95 5.89 -20.39
C ALA A 163 -2.78 5.74 -19.10
N ILE A 164 -2.11 5.57 -17.95
CA ILE A 164 -2.76 5.39 -16.65
C ILE A 164 -2.26 6.49 -15.70
N PRO A 165 -2.87 7.68 -15.71
CA PRO A 165 -2.39 8.79 -14.89
C PRO A 165 -2.67 8.64 -13.39
N THR A 166 -3.64 7.83 -13.01
CA THR A 166 -4.03 7.56 -11.62
C THR A 166 -4.28 6.06 -11.42
N ILE A 167 -5.50 5.67 -11.07
CA ILE A 167 -5.95 4.27 -11.02
C ILE A 167 -7.07 4.11 -12.04
N ASP A 168 -6.91 3.19 -12.98
CA ASP A 168 -7.95 2.89 -13.97
C ASP A 168 -9.00 1.97 -13.35
N ARG A 169 -10.27 2.40 -13.40
CA ARG A 169 -11.37 1.63 -12.80
C ARG A 169 -11.67 0.34 -13.57
N ASN A 170 -11.60 0.40 -14.90
CA ASN A 170 -12.04 -0.74 -15.73
C ASN A 170 -11.11 -1.96 -15.57
N ASP A 171 -9.80 -1.72 -15.66
CA ASP A 171 -8.79 -2.79 -15.61
C ASP A 171 -8.14 -2.91 -14.23
N ASN A 172 -8.51 -2.05 -13.28
CA ASN A 172 -7.93 -2.00 -11.94
C ASN A 172 -6.39 -1.87 -11.99
N LYS A 173 -5.88 -1.06 -12.93
CA LYS A 173 -4.45 -0.84 -13.12
C LYS A 173 -4.02 0.53 -12.59
N THR A 174 -2.84 0.57 -12.04
CA THR A 174 -2.16 1.79 -11.59
C THR A 174 -0.66 1.66 -11.79
N THR A 175 0.08 2.66 -11.34
CA THR A 175 1.54 2.65 -11.32
C THR A 175 2.05 2.99 -9.94
N THR A 176 3.24 2.52 -9.59
CA THR A 176 3.86 2.90 -8.32
C THR A 176 4.25 4.39 -8.30
N ALA A 177 4.54 4.97 -9.47
CA ALA A 177 4.78 6.41 -9.59
C ALA A 177 3.57 7.24 -9.14
N TYR A 178 2.36 6.82 -9.47
CA TYR A 178 1.14 7.46 -8.95
C TYR A 178 0.98 7.22 -7.45
N TYR A 179 1.09 5.98 -7.03
CA TYR A 179 0.78 5.62 -5.64
C TYR A 179 1.71 6.26 -4.62
N VAL A 180 2.98 6.42 -4.96
CA VAL A 180 3.91 7.15 -4.08
C VAL A 180 3.52 8.62 -3.91
N GLN A 181 2.88 9.22 -4.91
CA GLN A 181 2.33 10.58 -4.79
C GLN A 181 1.15 10.62 -3.80
N VAL A 182 0.29 9.59 -3.80
CA VAL A 182 -0.79 9.46 -2.81
C VAL A 182 -0.21 9.40 -1.39
N LEU A 183 0.81 8.57 -1.17
CA LEU A 183 1.47 8.46 0.13
C LEU A 183 2.12 9.78 0.54
N ASP A 184 2.75 10.48 -0.39
CA ASP A 184 3.38 11.77 -0.13
C ASP A 184 2.34 12.84 0.24
N TYR A 185 1.22 12.89 -0.47
CA TYR A 185 0.12 13.79 -0.16
C TYR A 185 -0.43 13.52 1.24
N LEU A 186 -0.69 12.26 1.55
CA LEU A 186 -1.15 11.82 2.88
C LEU A 186 -0.20 12.29 3.98
N TRP A 187 1.10 12.05 3.81
CA TRP A 187 2.11 12.40 4.83
C TRP A 187 2.26 13.90 5.00
N ARG A 188 2.24 14.67 3.91
CA ARG A 188 2.31 16.13 3.98
C ARG A 188 1.07 16.78 4.61
N HIS A 189 -0.04 16.06 4.70
CA HIS A 189 -1.30 16.53 5.30
C HIS A 189 -1.71 15.66 6.50
N GLN A 190 -0.76 15.29 7.35
CA GLN A 190 -0.95 14.35 8.47
C GLN A 190 -2.08 14.77 9.40
N ASP A 191 -2.18 16.06 9.72
CA ASP A 191 -3.21 16.57 10.64
C ASP A 191 -4.62 16.36 10.09
N LYS A 192 -4.79 16.59 8.80
CA LYS A 192 -6.07 16.39 8.12
C LYS A 192 -6.46 14.91 8.07
N TYR A 193 -5.49 14.03 7.79
CA TYR A 193 -5.72 12.60 7.60
C TYR A 193 -5.29 11.75 8.80
N LYS A 194 -5.27 12.32 9.99
CA LYS A 194 -4.83 11.62 11.22
C LYS A 194 -5.58 10.32 11.47
N ASP A 195 -6.87 10.28 11.19
CA ASP A 195 -7.68 9.07 11.38
C ASP A 195 -7.30 7.98 10.38
N ILE A 196 -7.03 8.35 9.12
CA ILE A 196 -6.55 7.41 8.11
C ILE A 196 -5.20 6.83 8.53
N LEU A 197 -4.27 7.68 8.97
CA LEU A 197 -2.96 7.22 9.46
C LEU A 197 -3.13 6.29 10.66
N TYR A 198 -4.04 6.60 11.58
CA TYR A 198 -4.33 5.70 12.69
C TYR A 198 -4.74 4.31 12.19
N TYR A 199 -5.70 4.23 11.27
CA TYR A 199 -6.19 2.93 10.77
C TYR A 199 -5.11 2.15 10.02
N ILE A 200 -4.36 2.77 9.12
CA ILE A 200 -3.30 2.06 8.41
C ILE A 200 -2.09 1.78 9.30
N GLY A 201 -1.94 2.50 10.39
CA GLY A 201 -1.00 2.17 11.47
C GLY A 201 -1.39 0.92 12.24
N GLU A 202 -2.69 0.62 12.35
CA GLU A 202 -3.23 -0.57 13.01
C GLU A 202 -3.41 -1.76 12.05
N SER A 203 -3.26 -1.56 10.74
CA SER A 203 -3.53 -2.58 9.73
C SER A 203 -2.53 -3.73 9.78
N PHE A 204 -3.02 -4.96 9.64
CA PHE A 204 -2.21 -6.17 9.45
C PHE A 204 -0.99 -6.26 10.36
N PRO A 205 -1.17 -6.28 11.72
CA PRO A 205 -0.04 -6.34 12.67
C PRO A 205 0.84 -7.55 12.39
N GLY A 206 2.16 -7.33 12.34
CA GLY A 206 3.14 -8.40 12.11
C GLY A 206 3.17 -8.96 10.69
N LEU A 207 2.40 -8.38 9.76
CA LEU A 207 2.31 -8.84 8.37
C LEU A 207 2.81 -7.78 7.39
N TYR A 208 3.03 -8.20 6.14
CA TYR A 208 3.52 -7.36 5.04
C TYR A 208 4.76 -6.56 5.45
N TYR A 209 4.74 -5.25 5.35
CA TYR A 209 5.90 -4.41 5.67
C TYR A 209 6.25 -4.41 7.17
N LYS A 210 5.31 -4.77 8.04
CA LYS A 210 5.52 -4.81 9.49
C LYS A 210 6.23 -6.06 9.97
N THR A 211 6.33 -7.10 9.15
CA THR A 211 6.83 -8.42 9.55
C THR A 211 8.21 -8.36 10.21
N TYR A 212 9.17 -7.65 9.60
CA TYR A 212 10.53 -7.55 10.12
C TYR A 212 10.82 -6.24 10.84
N LEU A 213 9.78 -5.44 11.11
CA LEU A 213 9.91 -4.12 11.74
C LEU A 213 9.02 -3.99 12.98
N PRO A 214 9.13 -4.89 13.98
CA PRO A 214 8.23 -4.88 15.15
C PRO A 214 8.38 -3.61 16.02
N HIS A 215 9.50 -2.91 15.91
CA HIS A 215 9.82 -1.72 16.73
C HIS A 215 9.80 -0.42 15.92
N VAL A 216 9.38 -0.47 14.66
CA VAL A 216 9.27 0.69 13.78
C VAL A 216 7.80 0.97 13.52
N LYS A 217 7.39 2.23 13.58
CA LYS A 217 6.03 2.59 13.19
C LYS A 217 5.91 2.51 11.67
N VAL A 218 5.02 1.65 11.21
CA VAL A 218 4.73 1.43 9.78
C VAL A 218 3.24 1.69 9.54
N TYR A 219 2.97 2.63 8.66
CA TYR A 219 1.61 2.90 8.15
C TYR A 219 1.51 2.22 6.79
N GLN A 220 0.69 1.18 6.69
CA GLN A 220 0.61 0.40 5.45
C GLN A 220 -0.80 0.13 4.98
N LYS A 221 -0.97 0.12 3.67
CA LYS A 221 -2.17 -0.40 3.01
C LYS A 221 -1.76 -1.49 2.03
N PRO A 222 -1.92 -2.76 2.40
CA PRO A 222 -1.70 -3.85 1.48
C PRO A 222 -2.84 -3.99 0.48
N GLY A 223 -2.56 -4.68 -0.63
CA GLY A 223 -3.57 -5.05 -1.61
C GLY A 223 -3.28 -6.43 -2.16
N TYR A 224 -4.29 -7.28 -2.19
CA TYR A 224 -4.24 -8.58 -2.82
C TYR A 224 -5.43 -8.74 -3.76
N VAL A 225 -5.18 -9.17 -4.97
CA VAL A 225 -6.19 -9.70 -5.87
C VAL A 225 -5.51 -10.59 -6.91
N ARG A 226 -5.96 -11.84 -7.02
CA ARG A 226 -5.49 -12.78 -8.03
C ARG A 226 -3.95 -12.85 -8.13
N GLU A 227 -3.36 -12.34 -9.22
CA GLU A 227 -1.92 -12.36 -9.46
C GLU A 227 -1.15 -11.26 -8.70
N ALA A 228 -1.86 -10.28 -8.16
CA ALA A 228 -1.25 -9.08 -7.56
C ALA A 228 -1.13 -9.20 -6.04
N LEU A 229 0.04 -8.83 -5.53
CA LEU A 229 0.30 -8.73 -4.10
C LEU A 229 1.14 -7.49 -3.87
N ASN A 230 0.54 -6.49 -3.22
CA ASN A 230 1.07 -5.13 -3.15
C ASN A 230 1.10 -4.60 -1.72
N VAL A 231 1.96 -3.62 -1.47
CA VAL A 231 1.90 -2.83 -0.25
C VAL A 231 2.36 -1.40 -0.53
N GLY A 232 1.54 -0.44 -0.11
CA GLY A 232 1.96 0.96 -0.01
C GLY A 232 2.20 1.30 1.45
N ALA A 233 3.33 1.90 1.79
CA ALA A 233 3.69 2.14 3.18
C ALA A 233 4.45 3.45 3.38
N ILE A 234 4.29 3.99 4.61
CA ILE A 234 5.11 5.04 5.18
C ILE A 234 5.84 4.40 6.35
N VAL A 235 7.15 4.30 6.25
CA VAL A 235 8.01 3.59 7.20
C VAL A 235 8.78 4.61 8.01
N CYS A 236 8.51 4.69 9.32
CA CYS A 236 9.10 5.68 10.22
C CYS A 236 10.38 5.17 10.88
N GLU A 237 11.36 4.82 10.07
CA GLU A 237 12.74 4.63 10.51
C GLU A 237 13.33 5.97 10.97
N GLU A 238 14.57 6.02 11.39
CA GLU A 238 15.26 7.28 11.79
C GLU A 238 15.04 8.38 10.75
N SER A 239 15.19 8.05 9.46
CA SER A 239 14.67 8.87 8.37
C SER A 239 13.42 8.20 7.81
N PRO A 240 12.24 8.83 7.88
CA PRO A 240 11.04 8.22 7.31
C PRO A 240 11.12 8.13 5.78
N TYR A 241 10.53 7.08 5.21
CA TYR A 241 10.44 6.95 3.76
C TYR A 241 9.08 6.43 3.30
N LEU A 242 8.77 6.72 2.05
CA LEU A 242 7.60 6.21 1.33
C LEU A 242 8.02 5.08 0.43
N ILE A 243 7.18 4.06 0.35
CA ILE A 243 7.38 2.93 -0.57
C ILE A 243 6.03 2.47 -1.13
N ALA A 244 5.93 2.43 -2.45
CA ALA A 244 4.90 1.71 -3.17
C ALA A 244 5.58 0.49 -3.79
N LEU A 245 5.23 -0.70 -3.34
CA LEU A 245 5.81 -1.96 -3.79
C LEU A 245 4.70 -2.85 -4.34
N TYR A 246 4.72 -3.07 -5.65
CA TYR A 246 3.71 -3.82 -6.37
C TYR A 246 4.31 -5.04 -7.03
N SER A 247 3.57 -6.14 -7.04
CA SER A 247 4.02 -7.39 -7.63
C SER A 247 2.93 -8.05 -8.47
N SER A 248 3.35 -8.89 -9.41
CA SER A 248 2.48 -9.69 -10.26
C SER A 248 3.06 -11.08 -10.43
N GLY A 249 2.26 -12.10 -10.17
CA GLY A 249 2.61 -13.48 -10.45
C GLY A 249 3.65 -14.11 -9.53
N LEU A 250 3.91 -13.52 -8.36
CA LEU A 250 4.86 -14.10 -7.40
C LEU A 250 4.41 -15.51 -6.97
N GLY A 251 5.38 -16.42 -6.90
CA GLY A 251 5.12 -17.81 -6.50
C GLY A 251 4.29 -18.60 -7.51
N GLY A 252 4.08 -18.06 -8.72
CA GLY A 252 3.24 -18.68 -9.75
C GLY A 252 1.77 -18.27 -9.69
N ALA A 253 1.39 -17.24 -8.90
CA ALA A 253 0.03 -16.72 -8.89
C ALA A 253 -0.39 -16.24 -10.29
N THR A 254 -1.67 -16.45 -10.62
CA THR A 254 -2.26 -16.07 -11.91
C THR A 254 -3.56 -15.29 -11.70
N GLU A 255 -4.15 -14.82 -12.79
CA GLU A 255 -5.47 -14.19 -12.77
C GLU A 255 -6.59 -15.13 -12.27
N ALA A 256 -6.34 -16.44 -12.24
CA ALA A 256 -7.27 -17.44 -11.73
C ALA A 256 -7.06 -17.77 -10.24
N SER A 257 -6.03 -17.22 -9.60
CA SER A 257 -5.75 -17.47 -8.19
C SER A 257 -6.84 -16.87 -7.31
N GLU A 258 -7.33 -17.66 -6.35
CA GLU A 258 -8.40 -17.24 -5.42
C GLU A 258 -7.85 -16.87 -4.04
N GLU A 259 -6.65 -17.34 -3.70
CA GLU A 259 -6.01 -17.15 -2.40
C GLU A 259 -4.61 -16.59 -2.56
N VAL A 260 -4.10 -15.95 -1.50
CA VAL A 260 -2.71 -15.47 -1.44
C VAL A 260 -1.78 -16.67 -1.58
N ASN A 261 -0.83 -16.57 -2.53
CA ASN A 261 0.19 -17.61 -2.71
C ASN A 261 1.24 -17.49 -1.60
N ASP A 262 1.44 -18.57 -0.84
CA ASP A 262 2.36 -18.57 0.31
C ASP A 262 3.81 -18.25 -0.08
N LEU A 263 4.29 -18.83 -1.18
CA LEU A 263 5.65 -18.55 -1.67
C LEU A 263 5.76 -17.09 -2.12
N GLY A 264 4.78 -16.62 -2.88
CA GLY A 264 4.73 -15.24 -3.34
C GLY A 264 4.69 -14.24 -2.20
N TYR A 265 3.91 -14.53 -1.17
CA TYR A 265 3.85 -13.72 0.05
C TYR A 265 5.21 -13.66 0.76
N ALA A 266 5.86 -14.81 0.95
CA ALA A 266 7.19 -14.86 1.55
C ALA A 266 8.22 -14.07 0.74
N GLN A 267 8.17 -14.16 -0.58
CA GLN A 267 9.05 -13.39 -1.46
C GLN A 267 8.84 -11.88 -1.35
N LEU A 268 7.57 -11.45 -1.30
CA LEU A 268 7.25 -10.02 -1.11
C LEU A 268 7.75 -9.51 0.24
N VAL A 269 7.50 -10.26 1.31
CA VAL A 269 7.91 -9.88 2.68
C VAL A 269 9.43 -9.82 2.79
N ASN A 270 10.15 -10.78 2.21
CA ASN A 270 11.62 -10.73 2.18
C ASN A 270 12.13 -9.52 1.40
N LEU A 271 11.44 -9.15 0.33
CA LEU A 271 11.80 -7.95 -0.44
C LEU A 271 11.60 -6.67 0.37
N THR A 272 10.60 -6.60 1.25
CA THR A 272 10.44 -5.46 2.17
C THR A 272 11.65 -5.31 3.09
N TYR A 273 12.22 -6.43 3.56
CA TYR A 273 13.45 -6.40 4.35
C TYR A 273 14.63 -5.84 3.55
N VAL A 274 14.80 -6.30 2.32
CA VAL A 274 15.90 -5.83 1.44
C VAL A 274 15.83 -4.32 1.22
N ILE A 275 14.63 -3.81 0.93
CA ILE A 275 14.41 -2.37 0.73
C ILE A 275 14.72 -1.60 2.02
N ASN A 276 14.23 -2.07 3.16
CA ASN A 276 14.42 -1.40 4.43
C ASN A 276 15.89 -1.39 4.86
N GLU A 277 16.61 -2.50 4.67
CA GLU A 277 18.03 -2.57 5.00
C GLU A 277 18.85 -1.64 4.11
N TRP A 278 18.54 -1.60 2.80
CA TRP A 278 19.19 -0.62 1.93
C TRP A 278 18.94 0.81 2.43
N HIS A 279 17.72 1.12 2.82
CA HIS A 279 17.36 2.44 3.36
C HIS A 279 18.17 2.76 4.63
N ARG A 280 18.24 1.83 5.58
CA ARG A 280 18.97 2.01 6.83
C ARG A 280 20.46 2.31 6.59
N VAL A 281 21.04 1.62 5.63
CA VAL A 281 22.46 1.81 5.27
C VAL A 281 22.70 3.15 4.56
N ASN A 282 21.75 3.63 3.76
CA ASN A 282 21.99 4.71 2.80
C ASN A 282 21.29 6.05 3.11
N HIS A 283 20.31 6.10 4.02
CA HIS A 283 19.50 7.30 4.23
C HIS A 283 20.30 8.53 4.71
N ASN A 284 21.42 8.33 5.40
CA ASN A 284 22.29 9.41 5.88
C ASN A 284 23.27 9.92 4.84
N MET A 285 23.23 9.40 3.62
CA MET A 285 24.15 9.79 2.55
C MET A 285 23.54 10.94 1.76
N ALA A 286 24.05 12.13 2.01
CA ALA A 286 23.72 13.34 1.27
C ALA A 286 24.27 13.27 -0.16
#